data_8909d9dab17e88f982234ec195cbf4d3
#
_entry.id   8909d9dab17e88f982234ec195cbf4d3
#
_cell.length_a   1.000
_cell.length_b   1.000
_cell.length_c   1.000
_cell.angle_alpha   90.00
_cell.angle_beta   90.00
_cell.angle_gamma   90.00
#
_symmetry.space_group_name_H-M   'P 1'
#
loop_
_entity.id
_entity.type
_entity.pdbx_description
1 polymer ?
#
loop_
_entity_poly.entity_id
_entity_poly.type
_entity_poly.pdbx_seq_one_letter_code
_entity_poly.pdbx_strand_id
1 'polypeptide(L)'
;MLTEPRVLSVIPPMTQLNTPYPSTAYLTGFLRSRGVAAVQEDLALALILKLLSREGLLAAQGCIAALPLAQRTPLVAAFAQDFERYLATVEPTIAFLQGRDPTLMHRIAGRAFLPEGPRFALLDEYVDAGGGDALAWAFGALGTHDRARHLATLYLNDIADVLRDAVDPRFEFVRYGEQLAQSQPTFEPLADALAAPQNLLDRCLRELTLAALARHAPSVVLVSVPFPGAVYAAFRIAQAIKAHDPCIVCVLGGGFVNTELRELSEPRVFDHFDYVTLDAGERPLLALLEHLAGKRSRSRLVRTYLREPETRAVRYLNLVEPDVSFADVGTPTWDGLPLSSYLSLLDMLNPMHRLWSDGRWNKLTVALGCYWKKCSFCDVSLDYISRYESANAATLVDRIDTIVKETGQ
;
A
#
# COMPACT_ATOMS: atom_id res chain seq x y z
N MET A 1 28.70 9.57 7.38
CA MET A 1 27.85 10.78 7.47
C MET A 1 27.38 11.13 6.06
N LEU A 2 26.05 11.30 5.89
CA LEU A 2 25.46 11.66 4.60
C LEU A 2 25.46 13.19 4.48
N THR A 3 26.20 13.74 3.54
CA THR A 3 26.28 15.20 3.35
C THR A 3 24.96 15.79 2.84
N GLU A 4 24.27 15.08 1.97
CA GLU A 4 22.94 15.43 1.44
C GLU A 4 22.10 14.16 1.30
N PRO A 5 21.20 13.86 2.25
CA PRO A 5 20.36 12.67 2.17
C PRO A 5 19.38 12.75 1.01
N ARG A 6 19.37 11.73 0.16
CA ARG A 6 18.33 11.51 -0.86
C ARG A 6 17.33 10.51 -0.29
N VAL A 7 16.11 10.94 -0.13
CA VAL A 7 15.06 10.18 0.53
C VAL A 7 14.08 9.60 -0.49
N LEU A 8 13.82 8.30 -0.37
CA LEU A 8 12.75 7.60 -1.08
C LEU A 8 11.68 7.18 -0.08
N SER A 9 10.46 7.68 -0.22
CA SER A 9 9.30 7.26 0.55
C SER A 9 8.55 6.15 -0.20
N VAL A 10 8.24 5.03 0.46
CA VAL A 10 7.66 3.85 -0.16
C VAL A 10 6.33 3.49 0.48
N ILE A 11 5.32 3.22 -0.35
CA ILE A 11 4.07 2.56 0.03
C ILE A 11 4.27 1.05 -0.17
N PRO A 12 4.35 0.25 0.91
CA PRO A 12 4.52 -1.21 0.78
C PRO A 12 3.20 -1.90 0.42
N PRO A 13 3.23 -3.05 -0.27
CA PRO A 13 2.05 -3.92 -0.44
C PRO A 13 1.55 -4.48 0.90
N MET A 14 0.23 -4.67 1.12
CA MET A 14 -0.84 -4.22 0.24
C MET A 14 -1.53 -3.02 0.82
N THR A 15 -1.94 -2.13 -0.07
CA THR A 15 -2.84 -1.02 0.25
C THR A 15 -3.96 -0.98 -0.79
N GLN A 16 -4.88 -0.05 -0.64
CA GLN A 16 -5.97 0.15 -1.61
C GLN A 16 -5.44 0.43 -3.02
N LEU A 17 -6.14 -0.08 -4.03
CA LEU A 17 -5.73 0.01 -5.43
C LEU A 17 -6.39 1.18 -6.19
N ASN A 18 -7.35 1.87 -5.58
CA ASN A 18 -8.13 2.91 -6.23
C ASN A 18 -7.51 4.31 -6.11
N THR A 19 -6.62 4.54 -5.15
CA THR A 19 -5.97 5.84 -4.91
C THR A 19 -4.73 5.63 -4.05
N PRO A 20 -3.69 6.48 -4.17
CA PRO A 20 -2.48 6.34 -3.36
C PRO A 20 -2.78 6.50 -1.87
N TYR A 21 -2.07 5.75 -1.05
CA TYR A 21 -2.09 5.98 0.39
C TYR A 21 -1.37 7.31 0.70
N PRO A 22 -1.98 8.23 1.47
CA PRO A 22 -1.52 9.63 1.49
C PRO A 22 -0.22 9.87 2.25
N SER A 23 0.27 8.92 3.07
CA SER A 23 1.41 9.16 3.96
C SER A 23 2.67 9.60 3.24
N THR A 24 3.00 8.96 2.11
CA THR A 24 4.20 9.31 1.34
C THR A 24 4.07 10.68 0.68
N ALA A 25 2.86 11.05 0.23
CA ALA A 25 2.60 12.38 -0.35
C ALA A 25 2.84 13.49 0.68
N TYR A 26 2.37 13.31 1.93
CA TYR A 26 2.61 14.26 3.02
C TYR A 26 4.10 14.34 3.38
N LEU A 27 4.74 13.21 3.61
CA LEU A 27 6.17 13.18 3.98
C LEU A 27 7.06 13.75 2.87
N THR A 28 6.79 13.42 1.61
CA THR A 28 7.56 13.92 0.46
C THR A 28 7.38 15.42 0.30
N GLY A 29 6.14 15.92 0.37
CA GLY A 29 5.85 17.35 0.32
C GLY A 29 6.52 18.11 1.46
N PHE A 30 6.43 17.60 2.68
CA PHE A 30 7.08 18.17 3.85
C PHE A 30 8.62 18.23 3.70
N LEU A 31 9.25 17.12 3.33
CA LEU A 31 10.72 17.06 3.16
C LEU A 31 11.19 18.01 2.06
N ARG A 32 10.51 18.07 0.92
CA ARG A 32 10.81 18.99 -0.17
C ARG A 32 10.68 20.45 0.27
N SER A 33 9.68 20.79 1.10
CA SER A 33 9.51 22.13 1.64
C SER A 33 10.66 22.57 2.57
N ARG A 34 11.44 21.59 3.07
CA ARG A 34 12.65 21.80 3.90
C ARG A 34 13.95 21.70 3.12
N GLY A 35 13.89 21.64 1.79
CA GLY A 35 15.06 21.53 0.92
C GLY A 35 15.70 20.15 0.87
N VAL A 36 15.02 19.10 1.39
CA VAL A 36 15.50 17.72 1.31
C VAL A 36 15.11 17.12 -0.04
N ALA A 37 16.07 16.52 -0.75
CA ALA A 37 15.79 15.75 -1.96
C ALA A 37 14.97 14.52 -1.61
N ALA A 38 13.65 14.54 -1.89
CA ALA A 38 12.71 13.49 -1.58
C ALA A 38 11.88 13.10 -2.80
N VAL A 39 11.69 11.80 -2.97
CA VAL A 39 10.85 11.16 -4.00
C VAL A 39 9.99 10.08 -3.35
N GLN A 40 9.01 9.57 -4.11
CA GLN A 40 8.11 8.54 -3.59
C GLN A 40 7.78 7.49 -4.66
N GLU A 41 7.44 6.27 -4.20
CA GLU A 41 7.03 5.14 -5.04
C GLU A 41 5.87 4.39 -4.37
N ASP A 42 4.90 3.96 -5.17
CA ASP A 42 3.85 3.03 -4.74
C ASP A 42 4.20 1.61 -5.22
N LEU A 43 4.88 0.84 -4.36
CA LEU A 43 5.22 -0.54 -4.65
C LEU A 43 4.01 -1.48 -4.49
N ALA A 44 2.94 -1.05 -3.81
CA ALA A 44 1.71 -1.82 -3.70
C ALA A 44 0.99 -1.88 -5.05
N LEU A 45 0.73 -0.73 -5.66
CA LEU A 45 0.14 -0.68 -6.99
C LEU A 45 1.05 -1.33 -8.03
N ALA A 46 2.36 -1.05 -7.99
CA ALA A 46 3.32 -1.61 -8.92
C ALA A 46 3.34 -3.15 -8.89
N LEU A 47 3.28 -3.77 -7.71
CA LEU A 47 3.22 -5.23 -7.57
C LEU A 47 1.95 -5.80 -8.20
N ILE A 48 0.80 -5.22 -7.91
CA ILE A 48 -0.47 -5.67 -8.48
C ILE A 48 -0.49 -5.54 -10.00
N LEU A 49 -0.04 -4.41 -10.54
CA LEU A 49 0.03 -4.23 -12.00
C LEU A 49 1.01 -5.20 -12.67
N LYS A 50 2.12 -5.55 -12.00
CA LYS A 50 3.05 -6.57 -12.49
C LYS A 50 2.42 -7.96 -12.49
N LEU A 51 1.71 -8.33 -11.41
CA LEU A 51 1.01 -9.63 -11.33
C LEU A 51 -0.16 -9.73 -12.32
N LEU A 52 -0.90 -8.65 -12.53
CA LEU A 52 -2.04 -8.55 -13.45
C LEU A 52 -1.61 -8.08 -14.87
N SER A 53 -0.42 -8.40 -15.28
CA SER A 53 0.08 -8.24 -16.64
C SER A 53 0.15 -9.60 -17.35
N ARG A 54 0.34 -9.57 -18.66
CA ARG A 54 0.61 -10.80 -19.44
C ARG A 54 1.81 -11.57 -18.89
N GLU A 55 2.89 -10.86 -18.54
CA GLU A 55 4.10 -11.46 -17.94
C GLU A 55 3.80 -12.10 -16.58
N GLY A 56 3.04 -11.39 -15.72
CA GLY A 56 2.66 -11.88 -14.40
C GLY A 56 1.80 -13.13 -14.46
N LEU A 57 0.80 -13.17 -15.37
CA LEU A 57 -0.03 -14.37 -15.57
C LEU A 57 0.77 -15.56 -16.11
N LEU A 58 1.71 -15.34 -17.03
CA LEU A 58 2.60 -16.41 -17.51
C LEU A 58 3.46 -16.97 -16.37
N ALA A 59 3.99 -16.10 -15.50
CA ALA A 59 4.75 -16.53 -14.33
C ALA A 59 3.88 -17.31 -13.33
N ALA A 60 2.63 -16.87 -13.09
CA ALA A 60 1.65 -17.59 -12.27
C ALA A 60 1.31 -18.95 -12.86
N GLN A 61 1.10 -19.04 -14.17
CA GLN A 61 0.86 -20.31 -14.89
C GLN A 61 2.04 -21.27 -14.71
N GLY A 62 3.28 -20.75 -14.70
CA GLY A 62 4.47 -21.55 -14.38
C GLY A 62 4.41 -22.16 -12.96
N CYS A 63 3.95 -21.40 -11.98
CA CYS A 63 3.73 -21.91 -10.62
C CYS A 63 2.64 -22.98 -10.60
N ILE A 64 1.50 -22.74 -11.28
CA ILE A 64 0.39 -23.68 -11.38
C ILE A 64 0.84 -25.01 -12.05
N ALA A 65 1.64 -24.91 -13.11
CA ALA A 65 2.15 -26.10 -13.81
C ALA A 65 3.05 -26.97 -12.92
N ALA A 66 3.76 -26.34 -11.98
CA ALA A 66 4.62 -27.04 -11.01
C ALA A 66 3.82 -27.70 -9.86
N LEU A 67 2.55 -27.32 -9.64
CA LEU A 67 1.71 -27.94 -8.63
C LEU A 67 1.22 -29.33 -9.09
N PRO A 68 1.29 -30.36 -8.23
CA PRO A 68 0.64 -31.64 -8.47
C PRO A 68 -0.87 -31.45 -8.76
N LEU A 69 -1.41 -32.22 -9.70
CA LEU A 69 -2.83 -32.12 -10.09
C LEU A 69 -3.78 -32.23 -8.89
N ALA A 70 -3.47 -33.10 -7.92
CA ALA A 70 -4.27 -33.31 -6.71
C ALA A 70 -4.28 -32.11 -5.74
N GLN A 71 -3.37 -31.16 -5.91
CA GLN A 71 -3.27 -29.94 -5.09
C GLN A 71 -3.92 -28.73 -5.76
N ARG A 72 -4.33 -28.86 -7.02
CA ARG A 72 -5.00 -27.77 -7.73
C ARG A 72 -6.46 -27.72 -7.29
N THR A 73 -6.87 -26.55 -6.78
CA THR A 73 -8.30 -26.31 -6.49
C THR A 73 -9.10 -26.30 -7.80
N PRO A 74 -10.42 -26.49 -7.74
CA PRO A 74 -11.27 -26.38 -8.93
C PRO A 74 -11.10 -25.04 -9.68
N LEU A 75 -10.92 -23.95 -8.92
CA LEU A 75 -10.65 -22.62 -9.48
C LEU A 75 -9.32 -22.58 -10.26
N VAL A 76 -8.24 -23.09 -9.65
CA VAL A 76 -6.91 -23.15 -10.30
C VAL A 76 -6.94 -24.03 -11.55
N ALA A 77 -7.70 -25.13 -11.51
CA ALA A 77 -7.85 -26.01 -12.69
C ALA A 77 -8.63 -25.32 -13.82
N ALA A 78 -9.75 -24.65 -13.49
CA ALA A 78 -10.54 -23.89 -14.47
C ALA A 78 -9.74 -22.72 -15.08
N PHE A 79 -8.99 -21.98 -14.26
CA PHE A 79 -8.10 -20.94 -14.73
C PHE A 79 -7.05 -21.49 -15.72
N ALA A 80 -6.41 -22.60 -15.38
CA ALA A 80 -5.41 -23.22 -16.25
C ALA A 80 -6.02 -23.74 -17.58
N GLN A 81 -7.27 -24.20 -17.57
CA GLN A 81 -7.98 -24.64 -18.75
C GLN A 81 -8.34 -23.48 -19.70
N ASP A 82 -8.74 -22.33 -19.15
CA ASP A 82 -9.15 -21.13 -19.92
C ASP A 82 -8.04 -20.06 -19.98
N PHE A 83 -6.80 -20.46 -19.70
CA PHE A 83 -5.66 -19.56 -19.53
C PHE A 83 -5.45 -18.56 -20.65
N GLU A 84 -5.61 -18.98 -21.91
CA GLU A 84 -5.43 -18.10 -23.07
C GLU A 84 -6.46 -16.94 -23.08
N ARG A 85 -7.68 -17.17 -22.58
CA ARG A 85 -8.66 -16.10 -22.43
C ARG A 85 -8.27 -15.12 -21.32
N TYR A 86 -7.80 -15.63 -20.17
CA TYR A 86 -7.27 -14.75 -19.11
C TYR A 86 -6.10 -13.92 -19.63
N LEU A 87 -5.19 -14.52 -20.37
CA LEU A 87 -4.02 -13.87 -20.94
C LEU A 87 -4.39 -12.78 -21.97
N ALA A 88 -5.48 -13.01 -22.74
CA ALA A 88 -5.97 -12.05 -23.73
C ALA A 88 -6.76 -10.90 -23.12
N THR A 89 -7.32 -11.07 -21.92
CA THR A 89 -8.29 -10.12 -21.33
C THR A 89 -7.72 -9.29 -20.17
N VAL A 90 -6.63 -9.71 -19.52
CA VAL A 90 -6.11 -9.05 -18.32
C VAL A 90 -5.68 -7.60 -18.56
N GLU A 91 -4.81 -7.36 -19.52
CA GLU A 91 -4.28 -6.01 -19.79
C GLU A 91 -5.38 -5.05 -20.31
N PRO A 92 -6.28 -5.46 -21.26
CA PRO A 92 -7.44 -4.65 -21.60
C PRO A 92 -8.35 -4.31 -20.42
N THR A 93 -8.56 -5.27 -19.50
CA THR A 93 -9.37 -5.03 -18.31
C THR A 93 -8.72 -4.03 -17.36
N ILE A 94 -7.40 -4.15 -17.15
CA ILE A 94 -6.63 -3.16 -16.39
C ILE A 94 -6.74 -1.78 -17.05
N ALA A 95 -6.56 -1.68 -18.36
CA ALA A 95 -6.70 -0.42 -19.10
C ALA A 95 -8.10 0.20 -18.95
N PHE A 96 -9.14 -0.63 -18.97
CA PHE A 96 -10.52 -0.19 -18.72
C PHE A 96 -10.68 0.37 -17.28
N LEU A 97 -10.23 -0.36 -16.28
CA LEU A 97 -10.31 0.08 -14.88
C LEU A 97 -9.46 1.32 -14.57
N GLN A 98 -8.44 1.58 -15.37
CA GLN A 98 -7.65 2.82 -15.33
C GLN A 98 -8.29 3.97 -16.12
N GLY A 99 -9.44 3.73 -16.78
CA GLY A 99 -10.14 4.72 -17.60
C GLY A 99 -9.46 5.00 -18.95
N ARG A 100 -8.52 4.17 -19.38
CA ARG A 100 -7.80 4.32 -20.67
C ARG A 100 -8.56 3.75 -21.87
N ASP A 101 -9.46 2.78 -21.65
CA ASP A 101 -10.33 2.22 -22.68
C ASP A 101 -11.78 2.15 -22.21
N PRO A 102 -12.51 3.28 -22.23
CA PRO A 102 -13.91 3.31 -21.80
C PRO A 102 -14.85 2.55 -22.75
N THR A 103 -14.42 2.26 -23.98
CA THR A 103 -15.28 1.56 -24.98
C THR A 103 -15.51 0.12 -24.62
N LEU A 104 -14.60 -0.49 -23.85
CA LEU A 104 -14.68 -1.88 -23.43
C LEU A 104 -15.88 -2.16 -22.49
N MET A 105 -16.47 -1.11 -21.88
CA MET A 105 -17.59 -1.25 -20.96
C MET A 105 -18.76 -2.05 -21.52
N HIS A 106 -19.11 -1.88 -22.80
CA HIS A 106 -20.23 -2.58 -23.40
C HIS A 106 -20.00 -4.10 -23.51
N ARG A 107 -18.79 -4.48 -23.84
CA ARG A 107 -18.40 -5.90 -23.96
C ARG A 107 -18.36 -6.57 -22.58
N ILE A 108 -17.82 -5.87 -21.59
CA ILE A 108 -17.76 -6.38 -20.21
C ILE A 108 -19.17 -6.44 -19.62
N ALA A 109 -19.96 -5.36 -19.71
CA ALA A 109 -21.33 -5.31 -19.18
C ALA A 109 -22.25 -6.36 -19.81
N GLY A 110 -22.00 -6.73 -21.05
CA GLY A 110 -22.73 -7.81 -21.77
C GLY A 110 -22.26 -9.22 -21.43
N ARG A 111 -21.29 -9.41 -20.51
CA ARG A 111 -20.75 -10.71 -20.08
C ARG A 111 -20.18 -11.57 -21.25
N ALA A 112 -19.71 -10.92 -22.31
CA ALA A 112 -19.21 -11.60 -23.50
C ALA A 112 -17.69 -11.49 -23.69
N PHE A 113 -16.99 -10.87 -22.75
CA PHE A 113 -15.56 -10.57 -22.88
C PHE A 113 -14.68 -11.31 -21.87
N LEU A 114 -15.02 -11.21 -20.60
CA LEU A 114 -14.21 -11.80 -19.52
C LEU A 114 -14.45 -13.31 -19.36
N PRO A 115 -13.45 -14.12 -19.06
CA PRO A 115 -13.70 -15.42 -18.43
C PRO A 115 -14.35 -15.18 -17.05
N GLU A 116 -15.35 -16.00 -16.74
CA GLU A 116 -16.12 -15.88 -15.51
C GLU A 116 -15.78 -17.04 -14.57
N GLY A 117 -15.24 -16.71 -13.41
CA GLY A 117 -14.91 -17.66 -12.37
C GLY A 117 -15.99 -17.74 -11.29
N PRO A 118 -15.71 -18.40 -10.15
CA PRO A 118 -16.70 -18.65 -9.11
C PRO A 118 -17.38 -17.42 -8.53
N ARG A 119 -16.71 -16.26 -8.55
CA ARG A 119 -17.30 -15.02 -8.02
C ARG A 119 -18.47 -14.51 -8.84
N PHE A 120 -18.60 -14.94 -10.09
CA PHE A 120 -19.75 -14.64 -10.95
C PHE A 120 -20.98 -15.55 -10.64
N ALA A 121 -20.78 -16.72 -10.04
CA ALA A 121 -21.87 -17.65 -9.73
C ALA A 121 -22.95 -17.02 -8.84
N LEU A 122 -22.59 -16.15 -7.90
CA LEU A 122 -23.56 -15.46 -7.05
C LEU A 122 -24.53 -14.58 -7.83
N LEU A 123 -24.13 -14.06 -9.00
CA LEU A 123 -25.01 -13.26 -9.86
C LEU A 123 -26.07 -14.15 -10.51
N ASP A 124 -25.70 -15.35 -10.89
CA ASP A 124 -26.58 -16.32 -11.56
C ASP A 124 -27.53 -16.97 -10.53
N GLU A 125 -27.04 -17.36 -9.34
CA GLU A 125 -27.85 -17.88 -8.24
C GLU A 125 -28.99 -16.92 -7.83
N TYR A 126 -28.71 -15.60 -7.82
CA TYR A 126 -29.73 -14.60 -7.49
C TYR A 126 -30.83 -14.54 -8.55
N VAL A 127 -30.50 -14.68 -9.83
CA VAL A 127 -31.47 -14.75 -10.94
C VAL A 127 -32.29 -16.03 -10.84
N ASP A 128 -31.65 -17.18 -10.62
CA ASP A 128 -32.28 -18.49 -10.52
C ASP A 128 -33.25 -18.59 -9.34
N ALA A 129 -32.95 -17.90 -8.24
CA ALA A 129 -33.81 -17.80 -7.07
C ALA A 129 -35.06 -16.90 -7.28
N GLY A 130 -35.25 -16.36 -8.50
CA GLY A 130 -36.38 -15.49 -8.83
C GLY A 130 -36.22 -14.05 -8.34
N GLY A 131 -35.02 -13.66 -7.90
CA GLY A 131 -34.68 -12.30 -7.44
C GLY A 131 -34.55 -11.27 -8.57
N GLY A 132 -34.63 -11.72 -9.84
CA GLY A 132 -34.40 -10.87 -11.00
C GLY A 132 -32.90 -10.61 -11.26
N ASP A 133 -32.59 -9.74 -12.21
CA ASP A 133 -31.20 -9.38 -12.52
C ASP A 133 -30.67 -8.38 -11.46
N ALA A 134 -29.84 -8.88 -10.51
CA ALA A 134 -29.23 -8.07 -9.45
C ALA A 134 -28.41 -6.90 -10.01
N LEU A 135 -27.74 -7.08 -11.14
CA LEU A 135 -26.98 -6.04 -11.81
C LEU A 135 -27.89 -4.99 -12.43
N ALA A 136 -29.03 -5.40 -13.01
CA ALA A 136 -30.02 -4.45 -13.53
C ALA A 136 -30.67 -3.65 -12.39
N TRP A 137 -30.94 -4.31 -11.24
CA TRP A 137 -31.45 -3.62 -10.06
C TRP A 137 -30.43 -2.61 -9.49
N ALA A 138 -29.16 -3.00 -9.38
CA ALA A 138 -28.13 -2.15 -8.77
C ALA A 138 -27.71 -0.97 -9.67
N PHE A 139 -27.61 -1.19 -10.97
CA PHE A 139 -27.03 -0.22 -11.90
C PHE A 139 -28.05 0.39 -12.87
N GLY A 140 -29.21 -0.25 -13.09
CA GLY A 140 -30.21 0.19 -14.04
C GLY A 140 -29.66 0.28 -15.47
N ALA A 141 -30.46 0.92 -16.35
CA ALA A 141 -30.10 1.07 -17.76
C ALA A 141 -28.95 2.07 -18.02
N LEU A 142 -28.75 3.04 -17.12
CA LEU A 142 -27.72 4.08 -17.27
C LEU A 142 -26.40 3.76 -16.60
N GLY A 143 -26.37 2.76 -15.73
CA GLY A 143 -25.17 2.36 -14.96
C GLY A 143 -24.27 1.36 -15.68
N THR A 144 -24.26 1.32 -17.03
CA THR A 144 -23.48 0.35 -17.82
C THR A 144 -21.99 0.38 -17.47
N HIS A 145 -21.43 1.56 -17.24
CA HIS A 145 -20.03 1.70 -16.87
C HIS A 145 -19.73 1.09 -15.47
N ASP A 146 -20.59 1.36 -14.49
CA ASP A 146 -20.40 0.82 -13.13
C ASP A 146 -20.65 -0.69 -13.09
N ARG A 147 -21.64 -1.19 -13.87
CA ARG A 147 -21.83 -2.63 -14.09
C ARG A 147 -20.56 -3.29 -14.64
N ALA A 148 -19.95 -2.69 -15.66
CA ALA A 148 -18.71 -3.19 -16.24
C ALA A 148 -17.54 -3.16 -15.23
N ARG A 149 -17.43 -2.09 -14.43
CA ARG A 149 -16.42 -1.99 -13.37
C ARG A 149 -16.60 -3.09 -12.32
N HIS A 150 -17.83 -3.35 -11.90
CA HIS A 150 -18.13 -4.42 -10.94
C HIS A 150 -17.71 -5.79 -11.51
N LEU A 151 -18.12 -6.12 -12.73
CA LEU A 151 -17.76 -7.38 -13.38
C LEU A 151 -16.24 -7.51 -13.58
N ALA A 152 -15.57 -6.42 -13.96
CA ALA A 152 -14.11 -6.39 -14.05
C ALA A 152 -13.44 -6.60 -12.66
N THR A 153 -14.06 -6.08 -11.59
CA THR A 153 -13.57 -6.29 -10.22
C THR A 153 -13.72 -7.77 -9.81
N LEU A 154 -14.86 -8.41 -10.09
CA LEU A 154 -15.04 -9.85 -9.84
C LEU A 154 -14.00 -10.68 -10.57
N TYR A 155 -13.74 -10.36 -11.86
CA TYR A 155 -12.73 -11.03 -12.66
C TYR A 155 -11.31 -10.90 -12.05
N LEU A 156 -10.92 -9.71 -11.59
CA LEU A 156 -9.62 -9.54 -10.94
C LEU A 156 -9.56 -10.28 -9.59
N ASN A 157 -10.65 -10.31 -8.85
CA ASN A 157 -10.73 -11.04 -7.59
C ASN A 157 -10.64 -12.57 -7.81
N ASP A 158 -11.20 -13.12 -8.91
CA ASP A 158 -10.98 -14.53 -9.28
C ASP A 158 -9.50 -14.81 -9.56
N ILE A 159 -8.78 -13.91 -10.26
CA ILE A 159 -7.32 -14.03 -10.45
C ILE A 159 -6.57 -13.95 -9.11
N ALA A 160 -7.00 -13.07 -8.21
CA ALA A 160 -6.40 -12.98 -6.86
C ALA A 160 -6.58 -14.30 -6.07
N ASP A 161 -7.75 -14.92 -6.16
CA ASP A 161 -8.01 -16.21 -5.54
C ASP A 161 -7.12 -17.33 -6.16
N VAL A 162 -6.89 -17.29 -7.47
CA VAL A 162 -5.93 -18.20 -8.12
C VAL A 162 -4.51 -17.99 -7.60
N LEU A 163 -4.06 -16.74 -7.47
CA LEU A 163 -2.74 -16.42 -6.91
C LEU A 163 -2.62 -16.88 -5.45
N ARG A 164 -3.67 -16.71 -4.65
CA ARG A 164 -3.73 -17.21 -3.27
C ARG A 164 -3.61 -18.74 -3.23
N ASP A 165 -4.38 -19.44 -4.05
CA ASP A 165 -4.46 -20.89 -4.01
C ASP A 165 -3.23 -21.58 -4.63
N ALA A 166 -2.59 -20.94 -5.61
CA ALA A 166 -1.51 -21.56 -6.38
C ALA A 166 -0.11 -21.00 -6.07
N VAL A 167 0.00 -19.81 -5.48
CA VAL A 167 1.29 -19.14 -5.29
C VAL A 167 1.58 -18.84 -3.82
N ASP A 168 0.68 -18.13 -3.14
CA ASP A 168 0.84 -17.78 -1.72
C ASP A 168 -0.50 -17.66 -1.01
N PRO A 169 -0.81 -18.55 -0.07
CA PRO A 169 -2.10 -18.55 0.65
C PRO A 169 -2.32 -17.30 1.51
N ARG A 170 -1.31 -16.46 1.68
CA ARG A 170 -1.37 -15.20 2.42
C ARG A 170 -1.79 -14.01 1.57
N PHE A 171 -1.94 -14.20 0.24
CA PHE A 171 -2.19 -13.12 -0.72
C PHE A 171 -3.67 -12.74 -0.78
N GLU A 172 -3.94 -11.44 -0.66
CA GLU A 172 -5.20 -10.77 -1.00
C GLU A 172 -4.87 -9.37 -1.58
N PHE A 173 -5.77 -8.77 -2.37
CA PHE A 173 -5.49 -7.45 -2.99
C PHE A 173 -5.28 -6.30 -2.01
N VAL A 174 -5.88 -6.36 -0.85
CA VAL A 174 -5.78 -5.30 0.17
C VAL A 174 -4.99 -5.72 1.40
N ARG A 175 -4.54 -7.00 1.46
CA ARG A 175 -3.83 -7.59 2.59
C ARG A 175 -2.84 -8.62 2.11
N TYR A 176 -1.65 -8.61 2.67
CA TYR A 176 -0.65 -9.63 2.36
C TYR A 176 0.05 -10.09 3.64
N GLY A 177 -0.23 -11.31 4.02
CA GLY A 177 0.33 -11.88 5.25
C GLY A 177 -0.14 -11.18 6.53
N GLU A 178 -1.36 -10.62 6.56
CA GLU A 178 -1.89 -9.89 7.71
C GLU A 178 -1.82 -10.71 9.00
N GLN A 179 -2.12 -12.01 8.93
CA GLN A 179 -2.05 -12.93 10.07
C GLN A 179 -0.63 -13.10 10.65
N LEU A 180 0.42 -12.66 9.94
CA LEU A 180 1.81 -12.70 10.46
C LEU A 180 2.11 -11.54 11.41
N ALA A 181 1.29 -10.49 11.41
CA ALA A 181 1.49 -9.29 12.18
C ALA A 181 0.29 -8.94 13.07
N GLN A 182 -0.93 -9.29 12.66
CA GLN A 182 -2.14 -8.96 13.39
C GLN A 182 -2.26 -9.82 14.65
N SER A 183 -2.29 -9.15 15.81
CA SER A 183 -2.48 -9.81 17.12
C SER A 183 -1.46 -10.94 17.41
N GLN A 184 -0.25 -10.85 16.83
CA GLN A 184 0.80 -11.82 17.13
C GLN A 184 1.58 -11.39 18.38
N PRO A 185 1.70 -12.27 19.39
CA PRO A 185 2.42 -11.95 20.61
C PRO A 185 3.95 -11.93 20.44
N THR A 186 4.46 -12.52 19.34
CA THR A 186 5.87 -12.68 19.08
C THR A 186 6.24 -12.42 17.64
N PHE A 187 7.51 -12.22 17.36
CA PHE A 187 8.04 -12.00 16.02
C PHE A 187 8.23 -13.29 15.21
N GLU A 188 8.16 -14.47 15.84
CA GLU A 188 8.44 -15.78 15.21
C GLU A 188 7.66 -16.02 13.90
N PRO A 189 6.33 -15.85 13.84
CA PRO A 189 5.60 -16.11 12.59
C PRO A 189 6.09 -15.28 11.41
N LEU A 190 6.46 -14.02 11.66
CA LEU A 190 7.03 -13.15 10.66
C LEU A 190 8.46 -13.56 10.30
N ALA A 191 9.30 -13.88 11.30
CA ALA A 191 10.68 -14.32 11.09
C ALA A 191 10.73 -15.61 10.25
N ASP A 192 9.91 -16.60 10.57
CA ASP A 192 9.81 -17.87 9.82
C ASP A 192 9.38 -17.62 8.37
N ALA A 193 8.38 -16.76 8.17
CA ALA A 193 7.94 -16.40 6.83
C ALA A 193 9.02 -15.68 6.02
N LEU A 194 9.82 -14.82 6.66
CA LEU A 194 10.93 -14.10 6.04
C LEU A 194 12.13 -14.99 5.74
N ALA A 195 12.35 -16.06 6.52
CA ALA A 195 13.38 -17.05 6.30
C ALA A 195 13.02 -18.06 5.18
N ALA A 196 11.73 -18.24 4.91
CA ALA A 196 11.25 -19.15 3.87
C ALA A 196 11.72 -18.72 2.47
N PRO A 197 11.87 -19.68 1.52
CA PRO A 197 12.19 -19.38 0.13
C PRO A 197 11.23 -18.37 -0.48
N GLN A 198 11.76 -17.44 -1.27
CA GLN A 198 10.96 -16.41 -1.95
C GLN A 198 10.03 -17.04 -2.99
N ASN A 199 8.74 -16.77 -2.88
CA ASN A 199 7.74 -17.13 -3.87
C ASN A 199 7.71 -16.16 -5.06
N LEU A 200 6.74 -16.26 -5.96
CA LEU A 200 6.62 -15.38 -7.12
C LEU A 200 6.38 -13.92 -6.70
N LEU A 201 5.52 -13.68 -5.71
CA LEU A 201 5.20 -12.32 -5.25
C LEU A 201 6.44 -11.65 -4.63
N ASP A 202 7.17 -12.40 -3.79
CA ASP A 202 8.41 -11.92 -3.17
C ASP A 202 9.45 -11.53 -4.22
N ARG A 203 9.62 -12.37 -5.26
CA ARG A 203 10.54 -12.08 -6.37
C ARG A 203 10.13 -10.85 -7.15
N CYS A 204 8.85 -10.72 -7.50
CA CYS A 204 8.33 -9.53 -8.18
C CYS A 204 8.54 -8.27 -7.33
N LEU A 205 8.26 -8.34 -6.03
CA LEU A 205 8.45 -7.21 -5.11
C LEU A 205 9.93 -6.82 -4.99
N ARG A 206 10.82 -7.82 -4.92
CA ARG A 206 12.26 -7.60 -4.91
C ARG A 206 12.73 -6.90 -6.19
N GLU A 207 12.30 -7.35 -7.36
CA GLU A 207 12.63 -6.71 -8.65
C GLU A 207 12.17 -5.26 -8.71
N LEU A 208 10.93 -4.98 -8.30
CA LEU A 208 10.38 -3.63 -8.22
C LEU A 208 11.15 -2.74 -7.25
N THR A 209 11.52 -3.28 -6.09
CA THR A 209 12.35 -2.59 -5.10
C THR A 209 13.70 -2.21 -5.68
N LEU A 210 14.40 -3.16 -6.31
CA LEU A 210 15.71 -2.92 -6.94
C LEU A 210 15.62 -1.91 -8.10
N ALA A 211 14.55 -1.97 -8.88
CA ALA A 211 14.29 -1.00 -9.94
C ALA A 211 14.08 0.43 -9.38
N ALA A 212 13.36 0.56 -8.26
CA ALA A 212 13.20 1.85 -7.58
C ALA A 212 14.54 2.38 -7.02
N LEU A 213 15.36 1.52 -6.42
CA LEU A 213 16.71 1.89 -5.97
C LEU A 213 17.60 2.36 -7.12
N ALA A 214 17.59 1.64 -8.24
CA ALA A 214 18.37 2.01 -9.43
C ALA A 214 17.92 3.36 -10.02
N ARG A 215 16.59 3.63 -10.02
CA ARG A 215 16.01 4.86 -10.55
C ARG A 215 16.35 6.09 -9.71
N HIS A 216 16.26 5.96 -8.41
CA HIS A 216 16.34 7.11 -7.47
C HIS A 216 17.67 7.23 -6.73
N ALA A 217 18.46 6.17 -6.69
CA ALA A 217 19.72 6.08 -5.95
C ALA A 217 19.61 6.70 -4.54
N PRO A 218 18.64 6.28 -3.70
CA PRO A 218 18.41 6.88 -2.40
C PRO A 218 19.53 6.50 -1.41
N SER A 219 19.81 7.38 -0.46
CA SER A 219 20.62 7.04 0.71
C SER A 219 19.78 6.71 1.95
N VAL A 220 18.50 7.08 1.92
CA VAL A 220 17.52 6.79 2.98
C VAL A 220 16.21 6.34 2.33
N VAL A 221 15.66 5.23 2.80
CA VAL A 221 14.34 4.73 2.40
C VAL A 221 13.40 4.73 3.59
N LEU A 222 12.26 5.43 3.43
CA LEU A 222 11.19 5.46 4.42
C LEU A 222 10.10 4.50 4.00
N VAL A 223 9.79 3.50 4.82
CA VAL A 223 8.72 2.54 4.58
C VAL A 223 7.57 2.86 5.52
N SER A 224 6.47 3.35 4.96
CA SER A 224 5.29 3.74 5.72
C SER A 224 4.27 2.61 5.75
N VAL A 225 4.16 1.92 6.88
CA VAL A 225 3.27 0.77 7.09
C VAL A 225 1.97 1.22 7.76
N PRO A 226 0.85 1.29 7.02
CA PRO A 226 -0.41 1.78 7.58
C PRO A 226 -1.14 0.73 8.43
N PHE A 227 -1.08 -0.55 8.01
CA PHE A 227 -1.89 -1.65 8.55
C PHE A 227 -1.08 -2.95 8.63
N PRO A 228 -1.53 -3.95 9.43
CA PRO A 228 -0.84 -5.25 9.54
C PRO A 228 -0.62 -5.95 8.20
N GLY A 229 -1.57 -5.82 7.26
CA GLY A 229 -1.50 -6.42 5.92
C GLY A 229 -0.42 -5.86 5.00
N ALA A 230 0.38 -4.88 5.45
CA ALA A 230 1.53 -4.35 4.71
C ALA A 230 2.88 -4.66 5.39
N VAL A 231 2.87 -5.26 6.58
CA VAL A 231 4.08 -5.51 7.39
C VAL A 231 5.03 -6.49 6.70
N TYR A 232 4.52 -7.66 6.29
CA TYR A 232 5.35 -8.69 5.64
C TYR A 232 6.08 -8.13 4.42
N ALA A 233 5.36 -7.44 3.55
CA ALA A 233 5.94 -6.85 2.36
C ALA A 233 6.95 -5.73 2.69
N ALA A 234 6.72 -4.93 3.73
CA ALA A 234 7.67 -3.93 4.20
C ALA A 234 9.01 -4.57 4.62
N PHE A 235 8.97 -5.70 5.32
CA PHE A 235 10.17 -6.44 5.67
C PHE A 235 10.85 -7.08 4.45
N ARG A 236 10.09 -7.59 3.47
CA ARG A 236 10.65 -8.08 2.19
C ARG A 236 11.34 -6.98 1.40
N ILE A 237 10.76 -5.76 1.37
CA ILE A 237 11.39 -4.58 0.78
C ILE A 237 12.72 -4.26 1.50
N ALA A 238 12.70 -4.20 2.83
CA ALA A 238 13.90 -3.93 3.61
C ALA A 238 14.99 -5.00 3.41
N GLN A 239 14.63 -6.29 3.36
CA GLN A 239 15.56 -7.37 2.99
C GLN A 239 16.21 -7.14 1.62
N ALA A 240 15.40 -6.78 0.61
CA ALA A 240 15.92 -6.52 -0.73
C ALA A 240 16.90 -5.33 -0.74
N ILE A 241 16.57 -4.25 -0.01
CA ILE A 241 17.43 -3.07 0.12
C ILE A 241 18.75 -3.45 0.81
N LYS A 242 18.70 -4.11 1.98
CA LYS A 242 19.90 -4.49 2.75
C LYS A 242 20.78 -5.50 2.05
N ALA A 243 20.19 -6.39 1.26
CA ALA A 243 20.94 -7.32 0.41
C ALA A 243 21.61 -6.63 -0.78
N HIS A 244 21.02 -5.52 -1.30
CA HIS A 244 21.57 -4.75 -2.41
C HIS A 244 22.71 -3.81 -1.93
N ASP A 245 22.40 -3.00 -0.93
CA ASP A 245 23.38 -2.08 -0.31
C ASP A 245 23.04 -1.88 1.18
N PRO A 246 23.81 -2.47 2.10
CA PRO A 246 23.60 -2.33 3.54
C PRO A 246 23.79 -0.90 4.06
N CYS A 247 24.44 -0.01 3.28
CA CYS A 247 24.65 1.38 3.65
C CYS A 247 23.41 2.26 3.48
N ILE A 248 22.43 1.82 2.69
CA ILE A 248 21.13 2.52 2.57
C ILE A 248 20.41 2.42 3.91
N VAL A 249 20.09 3.57 4.48
CA VAL A 249 19.36 3.64 5.75
C VAL A 249 17.88 3.34 5.52
N CYS A 250 17.36 2.31 6.20
CA CYS A 250 15.95 1.92 6.16
C CYS A 250 15.23 2.39 7.43
N VAL A 251 14.15 3.13 7.27
CA VAL A 251 13.33 3.66 8.37
C VAL A 251 11.91 3.12 8.28
N LEU A 252 11.44 2.53 9.36
CA LEU A 252 10.07 2.02 9.50
C LEU A 252 9.21 3.04 10.25
N GLY A 253 8.02 3.31 9.75
CA GLY A 253 7.03 4.18 10.38
C GLY A 253 5.62 3.88 9.89
N GLY A 254 4.67 4.70 10.26
CA GLY A 254 3.27 4.59 9.82
C GLY A 254 2.30 4.14 10.92
N GLY A 255 1.02 3.99 10.56
CA GLY A 255 -0.07 3.72 11.50
C GLY A 255 0.14 2.45 12.33
N PHE A 256 0.53 1.34 11.70
CA PHE A 256 0.83 0.08 12.39
C PHE A 256 1.93 0.24 13.44
N VAL A 257 2.98 0.96 13.09
CA VAL A 257 4.11 1.20 14.03
C VAL A 257 3.64 2.00 15.24
N ASN A 258 2.77 2.98 15.02
CA ASN A 258 2.24 3.85 16.07
C ASN A 258 1.28 3.15 17.03
N THR A 259 0.64 2.07 16.60
CA THR A 259 -0.30 1.32 17.43
C THR A 259 0.32 0.07 18.06
N GLU A 260 1.07 -0.70 17.26
CA GLU A 260 1.52 -2.04 17.66
C GLU A 260 2.97 -2.09 18.18
N LEU A 261 3.82 -1.10 17.82
CA LEU A 261 5.25 -1.15 18.14
C LEU A 261 5.70 -0.12 19.19
N ARG A 262 4.77 0.34 20.04
CA ARG A 262 5.11 1.33 21.08
C ARG A 262 6.02 0.81 22.17
N GLU A 263 6.03 -0.48 22.40
CA GLU A 263 6.88 -1.17 23.37
C GLU A 263 7.87 -2.10 22.66
N LEU A 264 8.37 -1.68 21.49
CA LEU A 264 9.27 -2.49 20.67
C LEU A 264 10.53 -2.88 21.43
N SER A 265 10.67 -4.18 21.68
CA SER A 265 11.84 -4.78 22.34
C SER A 265 12.53 -5.86 21.50
N GLU A 266 11.95 -6.22 20.34
CA GLU A 266 12.46 -7.27 19.46
C GLU A 266 13.65 -6.77 18.63
N PRO A 267 14.88 -7.27 18.87
CA PRO A 267 16.07 -6.76 18.18
C PRO A 267 16.18 -7.19 16.73
N ARG A 268 15.47 -8.27 16.29
CA ARG A 268 15.52 -8.79 14.92
C ARG A 268 14.84 -7.85 13.91
N VAL A 269 13.95 -6.96 14.35
CA VAL A 269 13.41 -5.88 13.52
C VAL A 269 14.54 -5.06 12.90
N PHE A 270 15.62 -4.86 13.67
CA PHE A 270 16.79 -4.07 13.28
C PHE A 270 17.84 -4.85 12.46
N ASP A 271 17.55 -6.08 12.08
CA ASP A 271 18.28 -6.77 11.02
C ASP A 271 17.80 -6.29 9.63
N HIS A 272 16.63 -5.63 9.57
CA HIS A 272 15.98 -5.12 8.36
C HIS A 272 15.92 -3.59 8.31
N PHE A 273 15.62 -2.96 9.44
CA PHE A 273 15.48 -1.51 9.56
C PHE A 273 16.54 -0.94 10.50
N ASP A 274 17.08 0.22 10.17
CA ASP A 274 18.06 0.90 11.03
C ASP A 274 17.37 1.67 12.16
N TYR A 275 16.19 2.22 11.84
CA TYR A 275 15.41 3.05 12.76
C TYR A 275 13.92 2.75 12.62
N VAL A 276 13.20 2.90 13.74
CA VAL A 276 11.73 2.86 13.79
C VAL A 276 11.26 4.16 14.44
N THR A 277 10.41 4.92 13.74
CA THR A 277 9.94 6.24 14.22
C THR A 277 8.46 6.21 14.56
N LEU A 278 8.07 6.86 15.65
CA LEU A 278 6.71 6.90 16.16
C LEU A 278 6.03 8.25 15.96
N ASP A 279 4.70 8.21 15.97
CA ASP A 279 3.75 9.35 16.00
C ASP A 279 3.79 10.18 14.70
N ALA A 280 3.60 11.51 14.81
CA ALA A 280 3.73 12.41 13.68
C ALA A 280 5.17 12.38 13.15
N GLY A 281 5.34 11.91 11.93
CA GLY A 281 6.63 11.56 11.36
C GLY A 281 7.57 12.75 11.09
N GLU A 282 7.04 13.95 10.99
CA GLU A 282 7.78 15.13 10.55
C GLU A 282 8.94 15.47 11.48
N ARG A 283 8.69 15.56 12.79
CA ARG A 283 9.73 15.90 13.77
C ARG A 283 10.78 14.80 13.94
N PRO A 284 10.41 13.52 14.13
CA PRO A 284 11.37 12.42 14.19
C PRO A 284 12.24 12.33 12.93
N LEU A 285 11.66 12.49 11.73
CA LEU A 285 12.43 12.42 10.48
C LEU A 285 13.42 13.57 10.33
N LEU A 286 13.04 14.81 10.67
CA LEU A 286 14.01 15.92 10.65
C LEU A 286 15.16 15.65 11.60
N ALA A 287 14.88 15.22 12.84
CA ALA A 287 15.91 14.91 13.83
C ALA A 287 16.82 13.77 13.34
N LEU A 288 16.25 12.74 12.68
CA LEU A 288 17.00 11.64 12.10
C LEU A 288 17.88 12.10 10.93
N LEU A 289 17.35 12.87 9.99
CA LEU A 289 18.12 13.38 8.85
C LEU A 289 19.26 14.31 9.30
N GLU A 290 19.03 15.17 10.30
CA GLU A 290 20.08 15.97 10.92
C GLU A 290 21.17 15.09 11.58
N HIS A 291 20.77 13.99 12.21
CA HIS A 291 21.72 13.03 12.78
C HIS A 291 22.57 12.35 11.71
N LEU A 292 21.93 11.84 10.66
CA LEU A 292 22.62 11.19 9.54
C LEU A 292 23.58 12.15 8.81
N ALA A 293 23.22 13.44 8.77
CA ALA A 293 24.08 14.51 8.25
C ALA A 293 25.18 14.98 9.24
N GLY A 294 25.28 14.39 10.43
CA GLY A 294 26.25 14.78 11.46
C GLY A 294 25.97 16.08 12.19
N LYS A 295 24.78 16.67 11.99
CA LYS A 295 24.37 17.95 12.60
C LYS A 295 23.68 17.77 13.97
N ARG A 296 23.29 16.53 14.32
CA ARG A 296 22.62 16.19 15.57
C ARG A 296 23.27 14.96 16.20
N SER A 297 23.51 14.98 17.51
CA SER A 297 23.97 13.79 18.22
C SER A 297 22.87 12.73 18.30
N ARG A 298 23.24 11.45 18.31
CA ARG A 298 22.32 10.32 18.40
C ARG A 298 21.41 10.40 19.64
N SER A 299 21.94 10.85 20.79
CA SER A 299 21.18 10.99 22.03
C SER A 299 20.03 12.04 21.95
N ARG A 300 20.02 12.85 20.90
CA ARG A 300 18.99 13.89 20.66
C ARG A 300 17.97 13.49 19.60
N LEU A 301 17.87 12.21 19.27
CA LEU A 301 16.79 11.69 18.42
C LEU A 301 15.43 11.83 19.14
N VAL A 302 14.37 11.94 18.34
CA VAL A 302 13.00 12.16 18.80
C VAL A 302 12.15 10.95 18.45
N ARG A 303 11.47 10.34 19.40
CA ARG A 303 10.56 9.20 19.24
C ARG A 303 11.09 8.11 18.27
N THR A 304 12.33 7.72 18.46
CA THR A 304 13.03 6.80 17.56
C THR A 304 13.55 5.59 18.32
N TYR A 305 13.19 4.41 17.87
CA TYR A 305 13.83 3.15 18.26
C TYR A 305 15.01 2.84 17.35
N LEU A 306 16.01 2.22 17.92
CA LEU A 306 17.20 1.71 17.25
C LEU A 306 17.82 0.59 18.06
N ARG A 307 18.73 -0.16 17.45
CA ARG A 307 19.52 -1.17 18.13
C ARG A 307 20.90 -0.63 18.49
N GLU A 308 21.30 -0.85 19.74
CA GLU A 308 22.66 -0.51 20.19
C GLU A 308 23.67 -1.45 19.54
N PRO A 309 24.76 -0.95 18.94
CA PRO A 309 25.73 -1.79 18.24
C PRO A 309 26.41 -2.82 19.16
N GLU A 310 26.75 -2.41 20.38
CA GLU A 310 27.57 -3.23 21.32
C GLU A 310 26.73 -4.30 22.03
N THR A 311 25.57 -3.89 22.58
CA THR A 311 24.71 -4.77 23.40
C THR A 311 23.65 -5.48 22.56
N ARG A 312 23.40 -5.04 21.33
CA ARG A 312 22.27 -5.43 20.47
C ARG A 312 20.89 -5.19 21.11
N ALA A 313 20.83 -4.48 22.21
CA ALA A 313 19.57 -4.13 22.87
C ALA A 313 18.81 -3.07 22.06
N VAL A 314 17.50 -3.18 22.07
CA VAL A 314 16.62 -2.16 21.51
C VAL A 314 16.57 -0.99 22.47
N ARG A 315 16.70 0.21 21.95
CA ARG A 315 16.66 1.44 22.71
C ARG A 315 15.70 2.46 22.10
N TYR A 316 14.86 3.02 22.93
CA TYR A 316 14.02 4.15 22.58
C TYR A 316 14.69 5.46 22.96
N LEU A 317 14.86 6.36 22.00
CA LEU A 317 15.40 7.69 22.19
C LEU A 317 14.30 8.71 21.94
N ASN A 318 14.06 9.57 22.91
CA ASN A 318 13.02 10.59 22.81
C ASN A 318 13.46 11.89 23.52
N LEU A 319 14.17 12.74 22.79
CA LEU A 319 14.32 14.11 23.23
C LEU A 319 12.98 14.82 23.02
N VAL A 320 12.43 15.35 24.11
CA VAL A 320 11.16 16.09 24.04
C VAL A 320 11.38 17.41 23.31
N GLU A 321 10.88 17.47 22.09
CA GLU A 321 10.85 18.67 21.24
C GLU A 321 9.41 18.90 20.74
N PRO A 322 8.99 20.15 20.52
CA PRO A 322 7.69 20.46 19.94
C PRO A 322 7.55 19.80 18.57
N ASP A 323 6.38 19.24 18.29
CA ASP A 323 6.05 18.76 16.95
C ASP A 323 5.98 19.91 15.94
N VAL A 324 6.08 19.56 14.67
CA VAL A 324 5.80 20.51 13.59
C VAL A 324 4.33 20.87 13.65
N SER A 325 4.02 22.16 13.68
CA SER A 325 2.63 22.63 13.69
C SER A 325 1.93 22.23 12.39
N PHE A 326 0.62 22.03 12.43
CA PHE A 326 -0.13 21.67 11.22
C PHE A 326 -0.03 22.73 10.12
N ALA A 327 0.14 23.99 10.49
CA ALA A 327 0.39 25.06 9.53
C ALA A 327 1.73 24.89 8.79
N ASP A 328 2.74 24.33 9.46
CA ASP A 328 4.11 24.21 8.96
C ASP A 328 4.41 22.84 8.29
N VAL A 329 3.48 21.88 8.32
CA VAL A 329 3.63 20.60 7.62
C VAL A 329 3.74 20.78 6.11
N GLY A 330 3.21 21.87 5.58
CA GLY A 330 3.24 22.17 4.15
C GLY A 330 2.09 21.50 3.38
N THR A 331 2.24 21.48 2.06
CA THR A 331 1.27 20.88 1.14
C THR A 331 1.75 19.48 0.76
N PRO A 332 0.88 18.45 0.79
CA PRO A 332 1.25 17.16 0.23
C PRO A 332 1.52 17.26 -1.27
N THR A 333 2.38 16.40 -1.80
CA THR A 333 2.65 16.30 -3.24
C THR A 333 2.38 14.88 -3.71
N TRP A 334 1.70 14.75 -4.85
CA TRP A 334 1.46 13.48 -5.53
C TRP A 334 2.47 13.23 -6.65
N ASP A 335 3.37 14.19 -6.90
CA ASP A 335 4.43 14.05 -7.88
C ASP A 335 5.30 12.80 -7.62
N GLY A 336 5.52 12.01 -8.67
CA GLY A 336 6.20 10.72 -8.60
C GLY A 336 5.27 9.51 -8.41
N LEU A 337 4.00 9.71 -8.02
CA LEU A 337 3.02 8.62 -7.97
C LEU A 337 2.28 8.45 -9.31
N PRO A 338 2.01 7.20 -9.74
CA PRO A 338 1.41 6.92 -11.04
C PRO A 338 -0.12 7.09 -11.01
N LEU A 339 -0.61 8.33 -10.83
CA LEU A 339 -2.03 8.65 -10.58
C LEU A 339 -2.99 8.06 -11.63
N SER A 340 -2.57 8.04 -12.89
CA SER A 340 -3.38 7.47 -13.99
C SER A 340 -3.41 5.93 -14.02
N SER A 341 -2.65 5.28 -13.15
CA SER A 341 -2.52 3.81 -13.12
C SER A 341 -3.34 3.15 -12.03
N TYR A 342 -3.96 3.91 -11.13
CA TYR A 342 -4.87 3.36 -10.11
C TYR A 342 -6.13 2.77 -10.74
N LEU A 343 -6.71 1.75 -10.08
CA LEU A 343 -7.80 0.94 -10.58
C LEU A 343 -9.12 1.38 -9.96
N SER A 344 -10.10 1.73 -10.79
CA SER A 344 -11.45 2.07 -10.34
C SER A 344 -12.26 0.80 -10.03
N LEU A 345 -11.91 0.09 -8.94
CA LEU A 345 -12.60 -1.12 -8.51
C LEU A 345 -13.98 -0.80 -7.91
N LEU A 346 -14.92 -1.73 -8.08
CA LEU A 346 -16.28 -1.65 -7.53
C LEU A 346 -16.67 -3.00 -6.93
N ASP A 347 -16.34 -3.24 -5.67
CA ASP A 347 -16.55 -4.52 -5.00
C ASP A 347 -18.02 -4.79 -4.63
N MET A 348 -18.79 -3.75 -4.29
CA MET A 348 -20.16 -3.89 -3.83
C MET A 348 -21.18 -3.31 -4.79
N LEU A 349 -22.35 -3.94 -4.86
CA LEU A 349 -23.51 -3.47 -5.63
C LEU A 349 -24.20 -2.22 -5.02
N ASN A 350 -23.79 -1.78 -3.84
CA ASN A 350 -24.37 -0.61 -3.19
C ASN A 350 -23.96 0.69 -3.91
N PRO A 351 -24.91 1.50 -4.41
CA PRO A 351 -24.62 2.76 -5.10
C PRO A 351 -23.77 3.75 -4.28
N MET A 352 -23.83 3.70 -2.94
CA MET A 352 -23.00 4.52 -2.07
C MET A 352 -21.50 4.16 -2.16
N HIS A 353 -21.18 2.91 -2.46
CA HIS A 353 -19.80 2.49 -2.68
C HIS A 353 -19.17 3.10 -3.93
N ARG A 354 -19.99 3.52 -4.90
CA ARG A 354 -19.54 4.26 -6.06
C ARG A 354 -18.79 5.55 -5.67
N LEU A 355 -19.27 6.26 -4.66
CA LEU A 355 -18.63 7.47 -4.16
C LEU A 355 -17.23 7.20 -3.57
N TRP A 356 -17.05 6.02 -3.00
CA TRP A 356 -15.78 5.63 -2.38
C TRP A 356 -14.81 4.92 -3.33
N SER A 357 -15.34 4.32 -4.39
CA SER A 357 -14.55 3.57 -5.38
C SER A 357 -14.17 4.41 -6.59
N ASP A 358 -14.69 5.62 -6.72
CA ASP A 358 -14.33 6.53 -7.81
C ASP A 358 -12.94 7.12 -7.52
N GLY A 359 -11.95 6.37 -7.93
CA GLY A 359 -10.63 6.21 -7.36
C GLY A 359 -9.64 7.34 -7.55
N ARG A 360 -10.04 8.53 -7.95
CA ARG A 360 -9.09 9.60 -8.28
C ARG A 360 -9.24 10.80 -7.37
N TRP A 361 -9.39 10.54 -6.07
CA TRP A 361 -9.60 11.60 -5.12
C TRP A 361 -8.29 12.16 -4.61
N ASN A 362 -8.19 13.46 -4.60
CA ASN A 362 -7.21 14.14 -3.79
C ASN A 362 -7.56 13.97 -2.31
N LYS A 363 -6.58 13.57 -1.52
CA LYS A 363 -6.74 13.41 -0.07
C LYS A 363 -6.07 14.56 0.65
N LEU A 364 -6.86 15.34 1.36
CA LEU A 364 -6.37 16.47 2.15
C LEU A 364 -6.80 16.31 3.60
N THR A 365 -5.83 16.38 4.51
CA THR A 365 -6.07 16.50 5.94
C THR A 365 -6.42 17.95 6.27
N VAL A 366 -7.55 18.18 6.90
CA VAL A 366 -8.01 19.51 7.32
C VAL A 366 -7.64 19.84 8.77
N ALA A 367 -7.39 18.80 9.56
CA ALA A 367 -6.95 18.92 10.96
C ALA A 367 -6.17 17.68 11.39
N LEU A 368 -5.25 17.83 12.33
CA LEU A 368 -4.55 16.75 13.02
C LEU A 368 -5.21 16.46 14.37
N GLY A 369 -5.15 15.19 14.80
CA GLY A 369 -5.68 14.75 16.08
C GLY A 369 -7.20 14.70 16.13
N CYS A 370 -7.77 14.74 17.31
CA CYS A 370 -9.20 14.56 17.53
C CYS A 370 -9.78 15.57 18.49
N TYR A 371 -10.77 16.35 18.03
CA TYR A 371 -11.52 17.29 18.90
C TYR A 371 -12.47 16.57 19.87
N TRP A 372 -12.94 15.37 19.52
CA TRP A 372 -13.94 14.61 20.28
C TRP A 372 -13.36 13.95 21.53
N LYS A 373 -12.26 13.23 21.43
CA LYS A 373 -11.48 12.58 22.52
C LYS A 373 -12.29 11.64 23.44
N LYS A 374 -13.38 11.04 22.96
CA LYS A 374 -14.30 10.23 23.78
C LYS A 374 -14.57 8.84 23.23
N CYS A 375 -13.91 8.44 22.13
CA CYS A 375 -14.08 7.11 21.58
C CYS A 375 -13.34 6.07 22.42
N SER A 376 -14.00 4.95 22.71
CA SER A 376 -13.44 3.87 23.53
C SER A 376 -12.31 3.08 22.83
N PHE A 377 -12.20 3.19 21.49
CA PHE A 377 -11.18 2.50 20.70
C PHE A 377 -9.93 3.37 20.44
N CYS A 378 -9.97 4.66 20.70
CA CYS A 378 -8.81 5.53 20.51
C CYS A 378 -8.03 5.69 21.81
N ASP A 379 -6.71 5.48 21.75
CA ASP A 379 -5.84 5.82 22.87
C ASP A 379 -5.59 7.34 22.91
N VAL A 380 -6.47 8.04 23.60
CA VAL A 380 -6.40 9.49 23.78
C VAL A 380 -5.33 9.95 24.78
N SER A 381 -4.59 9.03 25.40
CA SER A 381 -3.40 9.36 26.19
C SER A 381 -2.22 9.74 25.32
N LEU A 382 -2.25 9.32 24.06
CA LEU A 382 -1.21 9.63 23.08
C LEU A 382 -1.39 11.07 22.55
N ASP A 383 -0.34 11.86 22.69
CA ASP A 383 -0.37 13.30 22.37
C ASP A 383 -0.78 13.56 20.92
N TYR A 384 -0.26 12.81 19.95
CA TYR A 384 -0.58 13.00 18.54
C TYR A 384 -2.04 12.66 18.17
N ILE A 385 -2.75 11.88 19.02
CA ILE A 385 -4.20 11.63 18.90
C ILE A 385 -4.99 12.69 19.65
N SER A 386 -4.56 13.02 20.87
CA SER A 386 -5.29 13.95 21.74
C SER A 386 -5.11 15.42 21.36
N ARG A 387 -4.01 15.78 20.71
CA ARG A 387 -3.79 17.11 20.16
C ARG A 387 -4.77 17.39 19.03
N TYR A 388 -5.36 18.57 19.00
CA TYR A 388 -6.21 19.01 17.90
C TYR A 388 -5.69 20.32 17.33
N GLU A 389 -5.27 20.26 16.08
CA GLU A 389 -4.81 21.43 15.34
C GLU A 389 -5.49 21.46 13.97
N SER A 390 -6.12 22.58 13.62
CA SER A 390 -6.74 22.81 12.32
C SER A 390 -5.99 23.90 11.56
N ALA A 391 -5.92 23.77 10.22
CA ALA A 391 -5.50 24.88 9.39
C ALA A 391 -6.63 25.91 9.27
N ASN A 392 -6.27 27.17 9.02
CA ASN A 392 -7.24 28.17 8.62
C ASN A 392 -7.73 27.95 7.18
N ALA A 393 -8.87 28.53 6.83
CA ALA A 393 -9.50 28.32 5.53
C ALA A 393 -8.60 28.75 4.35
N ALA A 394 -7.86 29.83 4.47
CA ALA A 394 -6.97 30.31 3.41
C ALA A 394 -5.87 29.28 3.11
N THR A 395 -5.22 28.75 4.16
CA THR A 395 -4.21 27.68 4.01
C THR A 395 -4.78 26.42 3.36
N LEU A 396 -6.01 26.04 3.69
CA LEU A 396 -6.67 24.87 3.07
C LEU A 396 -6.96 25.11 1.60
N VAL A 397 -7.45 26.30 1.23
CA VAL A 397 -7.70 26.67 -0.15
C VAL A 397 -6.39 26.66 -0.97
N ASP A 398 -5.32 27.26 -0.45
CA ASP A 398 -4.01 27.26 -1.11
C ASP A 398 -3.47 25.84 -1.33
N ARG A 399 -3.66 24.94 -0.35
CA ARG A 399 -3.29 23.52 -0.48
C ARG A 399 -4.14 22.83 -1.56
N ILE A 400 -5.45 23.05 -1.57
CA ILE A 400 -6.37 22.50 -2.57
C ILE A 400 -5.95 22.98 -3.96
N ASP A 401 -5.74 24.28 -4.16
CA ASP A 401 -5.33 24.84 -5.43
C ASP A 401 -4.00 24.25 -5.94
N THR A 402 -3.05 24.02 -5.03
CA THR A 402 -1.76 23.41 -5.35
C THR A 402 -1.95 21.96 -5.79
N ILE A 403 -2.75 21.17 -5.05
CA ILE A 403 -3.03 19.75 -5.35
C ILE A 403 -3.78 19.64 -6.69
N VAL A 404 -4.80 20.47 -6.91
CA VAL A 404 -5.58 20.46 -8.16
C VAL A 404 -4.69 20.80 -9.37
N LYS A 405 -3.80 21.79 -9.25
CA LYS A 405 -2.84 22.12 -10.31
C LYS A 405 -1.88 20.97 -10.61
N GLU A 406 -1.43 20.25 -9.59
CA GLU A 406 -0.49 19.15 -9.72
C GLU A 406 -1.16 17.88 -10.30
N THR A 407 -2.38 17.56 -9.85
CA THR A 407 -3.06 16.30 -10.18
C THR A 407 -4.03 16.44 -11.36
N GLY A 408 -4.49 17.64 -11.65
CA GLY A 408 -5.54 17.90 -12.64
C GLY A 408 -6.95 17.48 -12.19
N GLN A 409 -7.16 17.27 -10.88
CA GLN A 409 -8.41 16.76 -10.30
C GLN A 409 -8.91 17.66 -9.17
#